data_abe767aed8b3dd565ba8c3a647f4ff02
#
_entry.id   abe767aed8b3dd565ba8c3a647f4ff02
#
_cell.length_a   1.000
_cell.length_b   1.000
_cell.length_c   1.000
_cell.angle_alpha   90.00
_cell.angle_beta   90.00
_cell.angle_gamma   90.00
#
_symmetry.space_group_name_H-M   'P 1'
#
loop_
_entity.id
_entity.type
_entity.pdbx_description
1 polymer ?
#
loop_
_entity_poly.entity_id
_entity_poly.type
_entity_poly.pdbx_seq_one_letter_code
_entity_poly.pdbx_strand_id
1 'polypeptide(L)'
;MRKHIFNAGPSILADVVRENTAKAVIELDNCGQSILEVSHRGKDFEAILKETKELLKEIMNIPEGYSILFLGGGASLQFAMVPFNFLNTKAAYLNTGTWASGAIKEARLFGEVNVLASSEDKNFTYYPKNYAIPTDVDYFHITTNNTIFGTELLKDLDSPVPLIADMSSDILSRPVDVSKYALIYAGAQKNMGPAGVTVVIIKNEMLERVTRTNIPTMLKYRVQVENDSMKNTPPCGAIFTVREVLRWVKTLGGLKVMDKRAQDKADLLYHAIDSSKVFVGTVAKEDRSRMNICFVMKEGFQDKEADFSAFASSKGIIGIKGHRSVGGFRASCYNALEIESVQVLVDAMKEFERSIL
;
A
#
# COMPACT_ATOMS: atom_id res chain seq x y z
N MET A 1 -2.27 27.71 5.09
CA MET A 1 -3.22 26.72 4.52
C MET A 1 -2.44 25.46 4.19
N ARG A 2 -2.98 24.28 4.53
CA ARG A 2 -2.33 22.99 4.19
C ARG A 2 -2.34 22.78 2.67
N LYS A 3 -1.25 22.24 2.11
CA LYS A 3 -1.19 21.92 0.68
C LYS A 3 -1.99 20.67 0.35
N HIS A 4 -2.40 20.52 -0.90
CA HIS A 4 -3.04 19.33 -1.45
C HIS A 4 -1.95 18.31 -1.83
N ILE A 5 -1.76 17.28 -0.99
CA ILE A 5 -0.60 16.39 -1.04
C ILE A 5 -0.98 15.07 -1.73
N PHE A 6 -0.50 14.86 -2.95
CA PHE A 6 -0.74 13.66 -3.76
C PHE A 6 0.47 12.71 -3.81
N ASN A 7 1.35 12.77 -2.80
CA ASN A 7 2.54 11.93 -2.76
C ASN A 7 2.19 10.44 -2.75
N ALA A 8 2.97 9.66 -3.49
CA ALA A 8 2.79 8.19 -3.58
C ALA A 8 3.28 7.39 -2.36
N GLY A 9 4.04 8.02 -1.49
CA GLY A 9 4.58 7.47 -0.25
C GLY A 9 5.99 8.01 0.03
N PRO A 10 6.27 8.54 1.26
CA PRO A 10 5.30 8.78 2.34
C PRO A 10 4.15 9.68 1.90
N SER A 11 2.94 9.29 2.30
CA SER A 11 1.71 9.95 1.86
C SER A 11 1.14 10.91 2.91
N ILE A 12 0.03 11.54 2.56
CA ILE A 12 -0.73 12.39 3.47
C ILE A 12 -1.29 11.57 4.65
N LEU A 13 -1.27 12.15 5.85
CA LEU A 13 -1.97 11.63 7.03
C LEU A 13 -3.15 12.54 7.37
N ALA A 14 -4.21 12.01 7.94
CA ALA A 14 -5.33 12.79 8.45
C ALA A 14 -4.85 13.78 9.54
N ASP A 15 -5.49 14.94 9.63
CA ASP A 15 -5.05 16.01 10.55
C ASP A 15 -5.06 15.55 12.01
N VAL A 16 -6.12 14.86 12.43
CA VAL A 16 -6.22 14.31 13.78
C VAL A 16 -5.10 13.32 14.10
N VAL A 17 -4.69 12.52 13.12
CA VAL A 17 -3.57 11.57 13.28
C VAL A 17 -2.25 12.31 13.49
N ARG A 18 -1.99 13.35 12.69
CA ARG A 18 -0.78 14.17 12.83
C ARG A 18 -0.75 14.89 14.16
N GLU A 19 -1.87 15.46 14.59
CA GLU A 19 -1.99 16.19 15.85
C GLU A 19 -1.78 15.27 17.05
N ASN A 20 -2.41 14.08 17.06
CA ASN A 20 -2.23 13.10 18.13
C ASN A 20 -0.79 12.57 18.16
N THR A 21 -0.19 12.32 17.00
CA THR A 21 1.22 11.91 16.91
C THR A 21 2.14 13.01 17.43
N ALA A 22 1.91 14.27 17.07
CA ALA A 22 2.72 15.40 17.57
C ALA A 22 2.61 15.56 19.09
N LYS A 23 1.42 15.41 19.67
CA LYS A 23 1.22 15.41 21.12
C LYS A 23 2.00 14.27 21.78
N ALA A 24 1.92 13.05 21.26
CA ALA A 24 2.63 11.91 21.82
C ALA A 24 4.16 12.01 21.67
N VAL A 25 4.67 12.74 20.67
CA VAL A 25 6.10 13.06 20.57
C VAL A 25 6.55 14.02 21.68
N ILE A 26 5.68 14.93 22.11
CA ILE A 26 5.96 15.81 23.24
C ILE A 26 5.78 15.04 24.54
N GLU A 27 4.63 14.42 24.74
CA GLU A 27 4.31 13.61 25.91
C GLU A 27 3.22 12.59 25.57
N LEU A 28 3.48 11.30 25.83
CA LEU A 28 2.54 10.22 25.64
C LEU A 28 1.56 10.11 26.82
N ASP A 29 0.29 10.37 26.58
CA ASP A 29 -0.83 10.08 27.51
C ASP A 29 -0.57 10.50 28.99
N ASN A 30 0.11 11.63 29.22
CA ASN A 30 0.49 12.16 30.53
C ASN A 30 1.40 11.22 31.35
N CYS A 31 2.20 10.38 30.71
CA CYS A 31 3.13 9.49 31.41
C CYS A 31 4.50 10.11 31.71
N GLY A 32 4.70 11.39 31.34
CA GLY A 32 5.96 12.10 31.54
C GLY A 32 7.08 11.71 30.58
N GLN A 33 6.78 10.94 29.53
CA GLN A 33 7.73 10.50 28.51
C GLN A 33 7.17 10.71 27.09
N SER A 34 8.05 10.96 26.14
CA SER A 34 7.73 10.93 24.72
C SER A 34 7.51 9.50 24.24
N ILE A 35 6.64 9.30 23.23
CA ILE A 35 6.55 8.02 22.50
C ILE A 35 7.91 7.59 21.90
N LEU A 36 8.83 8.52 21.70
CA LEU A 36 10.18 8.24 21.20
C LEU A 36 11.13 7.72 22.29
N GLU A 37 10.78 7.89 23.57
CA GLU A 37 11.58 7.54 24.75
C GLU A 37 11.02 6.32 25.49
N VAL A 38 9.74 6.01 25.32
CA VAL A 38 9.06 4.89 25.98
C VAL A 38 9.72 3.56 25.60
N SER A 39 10.03 2.77 26.64
CA SER A 39 10.54 1.42 26.42
C SER A 39 9.53 0.55 25.70
N HIS A 40 9.96 -0.10 24.62
CA HIS A 40 9.11 -1.07 23.88
C HIS A 40 8.73 -2.30 24.72
N ARG A 41 9.36 -2.51 25.89
CA ARG A 41 9.05 -3.58 26.87
C ARG A 41 8.30 -3.04 28.08
N GLY A 42 7.89 -1.78 28.05
CA GLY A 42 7.09 -1.15 29.08
C GLY A 42 5.60 -1.30 28.80
N LYS A 43 4.80 -1.25 29.86
CA LYS A 43 3.34 -1.43 29.81
C LYS A 43 2.64 -0.47 28.86
N ASP A 44 3.15 0.75 28.74
CA ASP A 44 2.56 1.78 27.87
C ASP A 44 2.67 1.38 26.40
N PHE A 45 3.85 0.93 25.97
CA PHE A 45 4.00 0.47 24.58
C PHE A 45 3.32 -0.87 24.33
N GLU A 46 3.35 -1.79 25.29
CA GLU A 46 2.60 -3.05 25.18
C GLU A 46 1.10 -2.80 24.97
N ALA A 47 0.52 -1.82 25.68
CA ALA A 47 -0.87 -1.43 25.48
C ALA A 47 -1.13 -0.85 24.08
N ILE A 48 -0.22 0.01 23.58
CA ILE A 48 -0.28 0.56 22.21
C ILE A 48 -0.24 -0.55 21.17
N LEU A 49 0.71 -1.48 21.29
CA LEU A 49 0.87 -2.58 20.35
C LEU A 49 -0.36 -3.49 20.33
N LYS A 50 -0.87 -3.83 21.53
CA LYS A 50 -2.08 -4.65 21.68
C LYS A 50 -3.28 -3.99 21.02
N GLU A 51 -3.57 -2.72 21.35
CA GLU A 51 -4.67 -1.97 20.75
C GLU A 51 -4.54 -1.87 19.23
N THR A 52 -3.32 -1.63 18.72
CA THR A 52 -3.07 -1.56 17.28
C THR A 52 -3.46 -2.86 16.57
N LYS A 53 -3.13 -4.01 17.17
CA LYS A 53 -3.51 -5.33 16.64
C LYS A 53 -5.01 -5.57 16.71
N GLU A 54 -5.63 -5.25 17.84
CA GLU A 54 -7.07 -5.41 18.04
C GLU A 54 -7.88 -4.57 17.03
N LEU A 55 -7.48 -3.31 16.82
CA LEU A 55 -8.09 -2.43 15.83
C LEU A 55 -7.93 -2.98 14.41
N LEU A 56 -6.73 -3.43 14.05
CA LEU A 56 -6.50 -3.99 12.72
C LEU A 56 -7.30 -5.28 12.51
N LYS A 57 -7.35 -6.15 13.53
CA LYS A 57 -8.15 -7.38 13.51
C LYS A 57 -9.64 -7.08 13.32
N GLU A 58 -10.17 -6.10 14.04
CA GLU A 58 -11.57 -5.67 13.94
C GLU A 58 -11.86 -5.04 12.57
N ILE A 59 -11.07 -4.05 12.15
CA ILE A 59 -11.32 -3.28 10.91
C ILE A 59 -11.24 -4.16 9.67
N MET A 60 -10.26 -5.06 9.59
CA MET A 60 -10.08 -5.97 8.46
C MET A 60 -10.81 -7.31 8.64
N ASN A 61 -11.54 -7.50 9.74
CA ASN A 61 -12.20 -8.77 10.07
C ASN A 61 -11.25 -9.98 9.95
N ILE A 62 -10.05 -9.85 10.53
CA ILE A 62 -9.02 -10.90 10.46
C ILE A 62 -9.47 -12.09 11.29
N PRO A 63 -9.59 -13.31 10.69
CA PRO A 63 -10.04 -14.50 11.40
C PRO A 63 -9.07 -14.94 12.51
N GLU A 64 -9.54 -15.83 13.38
CA GLU A 64 -8.63 -16.59 14.28
C GLU A 64 -7.63 -17.40 13.45
N GLY A 65 -6.48 -17.70 14.06
CA GLY A 65 -5.40 -18.43 13.39
C GLY A 65 -4.46 -17.56 12.54
N TYR A 66 -4.58 -16.23 12.64
CA TYR A 66 -3.63 -15.29 12.04
C TYR A 66 -2.83 -14.53 13.09
N SER A 67 -1.58 -14.26 12.77
CA SER A 67 -0.71 -13.34 13.51
C SER A 67 -0.54 -12.04 12.76
N ILE A 68 -0.49 -10.92 13.52
CA ILE A 68 -0.25 -9.57 12.99
C ILE A 68 1.12 -9.12 13.49
N LEU A 69 2.01 -8.75 12.56
CA LEU A 69 3.37 -8.34 12.85
C LEU A 69 3.62 -6.90 12.37
N PHE A 70 4.47 -6.19 13.12
CA PHE A 70 4.97 -4.86 12.78
C PHE A 70 6.48 -4.91 12.65
N LEU A 71 6.98 -4.96 11.42
CA LEU A 71 8.37 -5.20 11.10
C LEU A 71 9.03 -3.95 10.48
N GLY A 72 10.36 -3.89 10.54
CA GLY A 72 11.13 -2.91 9.77
C GLY A 72 11.43 -3.37 8.35
N GLY A 73 12.13 -2.54 7.57
CA GLY A 73 12.66 -2.88 6.24
C GLY A 73 11.74 -2.64 5.04
N GLY A 74 10.49 -2.22 5.28
CA GLY A 74 9.51 -1.95 4.22
C GLY A 74 9.05 -3.21 3.49
N ALA A 75 8.16 -3.05 2.52
CA ALA A 75 7.72 -4.13 1.63
C ALA A 75 8.91 -4.77 0.88
N SER A 76 9.96 -3.99 0.59
CA SER A 76 11.15 -4.50 -0.10
C SER A 76 11.86 -5.60 0.68
N LEU A 77 11.87 -5.55 2.02
CA LEU A 77 12.41 -6.65 2.81
C LEU A 77 11.51 -7.89 2.72
N GLN A 78 10.19 -7.72 2.57
CA GLN A 78 9.26 -8.84 2.40
C GLN A 78 9.49 -9.57 1.08
N PHE A 79 9.98 -8.89 0.04
CA PHE A 79 10.36 -9.54 -1.23
C PHE A 79 11.42 -10.64 -1.03
N ALA A 80 12.30 -10.47 -0.05
CA ALA A 80 13.29 -11.48 0.34
C ALA A 80 12.77 -12.41 1.46
N MET A 81 12.06 -11.88 2.47
CA MET A 81 11.59 -12.68 3.60
C MET A 81 10.60 -13.76 3.18
N VAL A 82 9.65 -13.43 2.28
CA VAL A 82 8.65 -14.39 1.79
C VAL A 82 9.33 -15.60 1.15
N PRO A 83 10.14 -15.47 0.10
CA PRO A 83 10.78 -16.64 -0.50
C PRO A 83 11.80 -17.31 0.42
N PHE A 84 12.48 -16.57 1.28
CA PHE A 84 13.43 -17.16 2.21
C PHE A 84 12.74 -18.10 3.22
N ASN A 85 11.49 -17.81 3.63
CA ASN A 85 10.74 -18.67 4.53
C ASN A 85 9.95 -19.76 3.80
N PHE A 86 9.38 -19.49 2.62
CA PHE A 86 8.35 -20.34 2.04
C PHE A 86 8.68 -20.93 0.67
N LEU A 87 9.71 -20.45 -0.04
CA LEU A 87 10.10 -21.01 -1.33
C LEU A 87 11.02 -22.22 -1.10
N ASN A 88 10.42 -23.40 -1.10
CA ASN A 88 11.14 -24.66 -0.92
C ASN A 88 11.53 -25.28 -2.27
N THR A 89 10.65 -25.19 -3.28
CA THR A 89 10.82 -25.74 -4.63
C THR A 89 10.59 -24.70 -5.68
N LYS A 90 9.34 -24.31 -5.91
CA LYS A 90 8.94 -23.30 -6.89
C LYS A 90 7.75 -22.48 -6.43
N ALA A 91 7.66 -21.24 -6.88
CA ALA A 91 6.54 -20.35 -6.59
C ALA A 91 5.97 -19.73 -7.86
N ALA A 92 4.70 -19.36 -7.82
CA ALA A 92 4.01 -18.67 -8.89
C ALA A 92 3.88 -17.18 -8.60
N TYR A 93 3.99 -16.36 -9.64
CA TYR A 93 3.89 -14.89 -9.54
C TYR A 93 3.09 -14.31 -10.69
N LEU A 94 2.41 -13.17 -10.45
CA LEU A 94 1.98 -12.27 -11.53
C LEU A 94 2.97 -11.10 -11.63
N ASN A 95 3.38 -10.77 -12.84
CA ASN A 95 4.19 -9.59 -13.11
C ASN A 95 3.29 -8.43 -13.57
N THR A 96 2.92 -7.56 -12.64
CA THR A 96 1.98 -6.46 -12.86
C THR A 96 2.63 -5.08 -12.75
N GLY A 97 3.95 -5.00 -12.60
CA GLY A 97 4.67 -3.73 -12.48
C GLY A 97 5.99 -3.85 -11.74
N THR A 98 6.63 -2.71 -11.50
CA THR A 98 7.97 -2.62 -10.90
C THR A 98 8.10 -3.38 -9.59
N TRP A 99 7.09 -3.30 -8.72
CA TRP A 99 7.14 -3.96 -7.40
C TRP A 99 6.99 -5.47 -7.52
N ALA A 100 6.09 -5.94 -8.40
CA ALA A 100 5.96 -7.36 -8.71
C ALA A 100 7.25 -7.90 -9.34
N SER A 101 7.84 -7.19 -10.31
CA SER A 101 9.14 -7.53 -10.90
C SER A 101 10.26 -7.59 -9.86
N GLY A 102 10.25 -6.66 -8.89
CA GLY A 102 11.17 -6.66 -7.75
C GLY A 102 11.02 -7.91 -6.88
N ALA A 103 9.79 -8.26 -6.52
CA ALA A 103 9.52 -9.48 -5.74
C ALA A 103 9.94 -10.76 -6.49
N ILE A 104 9.67 -10.83 -7.80
CA ILE A 104 10.10 -11.93 -8.67
C ILE A 104 11.62 -12.04 -8.69
N LYS A 105 12.34 -10.92 -8.83
CA LYS A 105 13.80 -10.88 -8.86
C LYS A 105 14.40 -11.43 -7.56
N GLU A 106 13.89 -11.00 -6.41
CA GLU A 106 14.36 -11.48 -5.12
C GLU A 106 14.02 -12.97 -4.91
N ALA A 107 12.81 -13.41 -5.29
CA ALA A 107 12.40 -14.81 -5.16
C ALA A 107 13.30 -15.77 -5.94
N ARG A 108 13.77 -15.37 -7.13
CA ARG A 108 14.70 -16.16 -7.97
C ARG A 108 16.04 -16.47 -7.30
N LEU A 109 16.40 -15.75 -6.24
CA LEU A 109 17.62 -16.05 -5.45
C LEU A 109 17.44 -17.29 -4.55
N PHE A 110 16.19 -17.73 -4.32
CA PHE A 110 15.85 -18.78 -3.38
C PHE A 110 15.30 -20.05 -4.02
N GLY A 111 14.79 -20.00 -5.24
CA GLY A 111 14.24 -21.15 -5.92
C GLY A 111 13.67 -20.81 -7.30
N GLU A 112 12.94 -21.76 -7.88
CA GLU A 112 12.29 -21.57 -9.19
C GLU A 112 11.10 -20.62 -9.08
N VAL A 113 10.97 -19.72 -10.05
CA VAL A 113 9.86 -18.76 -10.12
C VAL A 113 9.15 -18.88 -11.47
N ASN A 114 7.89 -19.28 -11.40
CA ASN A 114 6.98 -19.36 -12.53
C ASN A 114 6.16 -18.05 -12.62
N VAL A 115 6.39 -17.25 -13.64
CA VAL A 115 5.60 -16.05 -13.92
C VAL A 115 4.41 -16.47 -14.78
N LEU A 116 3.22 -16.55 -14.15
CA LEU A 116 2.00 -17.07 -14.81
C LEU A 116 1.49 -16.14 -15.91
N ALA A 117 1.60 -14.84 -15.69
CA ALA A 117 1.25 -13.82 -16.65
C ALA A 117 1.97 -12.50 -16.33
N SER A 118 2.15 -11.68 -17.37
CA SER A 118 2.77 -10.36 -17.28
C SER A 118 2.00 -9.37 -18.15
N SER A 119 1.89 -8.13 -17.70
CA SER A 119 1.39 -7.00 -18.49
C SER A 119 2.51 -6.06 -18.99
N GLU A 120 3.75 -6.52 -18.94
CA GLU A 120 4.93 -5.78 -19.40
C GLU A 120 4.87 -5.46 -20.91
N ASP A 121 4.22 -6.32 -21.70
CA ASP A 121 4.00 -6.15 -23.14
C ASP A 121 3.31 -4.82 -23.50
N LYS A 122 2.49 -4.28 -22.58
CA LYS A 122 1.83 -2.97 -22.70
C LYS A 122 2.23 -2.02 -21.59
N ASN A 123 3.47 -2.08 -21.14
CA ASN A 123 4.00 -1.23 -20.08
C ASN A 123 3.12 -1.19 -18.83
N PHE A 124 2.59 -2.35 -18.43
CA PHE A 124 1.76 -2.55 -17.23
C PHE A 124 0.48 -1.69 -17.19
N THR A 125 -0.13 -1.40 -18.33
CA THR A 125 -1.36 -0.60 -18.43
C THR A 125 -2.65 -1.40 -18.24
N TYR A 126 -2.55 -2.69 -17.93
CA TYR A 126 -3.67 -3.57 -17.62
C TYR A 126 -3.28 -4.58 -16.54
N TYR A 127 -4.27 -5.19 -15.87
CA TYR A 127 -4.05 -6.29 -14.96
C TYR A 127 -4.20 -7.62 -15.71
N PRO A 128 -3.24 -8.56 -15.66
CA PRO A 128 -3.28 -9.81 -16.41
C PRO A 128 -4.51 -10.66 -16.05
N LYS A 129 -5.14 -11.25 -17.06
CA LYS A 129 -6.31 -12.12 -16.94
C LYS A 129 -6.02 -13.45 -17.67
N ASN A 130 -6.87 -14.44 -17.50
CA ASN A 130 -6.81 -15.72 -18.24
C ASN A 130 -5.52 -16.52 -18.00
N TYR A 131 -5.06 -16.61 -16.76
CA TYR A 131 -3.99 -17.50 -16.32
C TYR A 131 -4.54 -18.61 -15.41
N ALA A 132 -3.89 -19.77 -15.42
CA ALA A 132 -4.19 -20.85 -14.49
C ALA A 132 -3.16 -20.86 -13.35
N ILE A 133 -3.64 -21.02 -12.11
CA ILE A 133 -2.77 -21.15 -10.94
C ILE A 133 -2.41 -22.63 -10.79
N PRO A 134 -1.12 -23.02 -10.89
CA PRO A 134 -0.70 -24.40 -10.72
C PRO A 134 -0.85 -24.84 -9.27
N THR A 135 -1.12 -26.14 -9.06
CA THR A 135 -1.28 -26.72 -7.71
C THR A 135 0.04 -27.26 -7.11
N ASP A 136 1.09 -27.30 -7.90
CA ASP A 136 2.39 -27.87 -7.57
C ASP A 136 3.45 -26.80 -7.24
N VAL A 137 3.02 -25.65 -6.72
CA VAL A 137 3.88 -24.55 -6.24
C VAL A 137 3.71 -24.33 -4.75
N ASP A 138 4.75 -23.82 -4.11
CA ASP A 138 4.77 -23.55 -2.67
C ASP A 138 3.80 -22.43 -2.28
N TYR A 139 3.68 -21.42 -3.15
CA TYR A 139 2.73 -20.30 -3.03
C TYR A 139 2.52 -19.57 -4.35
N PHE A 140 1.48 -18.75 -4.38
CA PHE A 140 1.20 -17.80 -5.45
C PHE A 140 1.27 -16.37 -4.90
N HIS A 141 2.05 -15.50 -5.55
CA HIS A 141 2.27 -14.11 -5.12
C HIS A 141 1.68 -13.11 -6.10
N ILE A 142 1.01 -12.10 -5.56
CA ILE A 142 0.42 -10.98 -6.31
C ILE A 142 0.76 -9.63 -5.68
N THR A 143 0.73 -8.59 -6.49
CA THR A 143 0.70 -7.19 -6.06
C THR A 143 -0.66 -6.62 -6.41
N THR A 144 -1.48 -6.26 -5.41
CA THR A 144 -2.89 -5.93 -5.63
C THR A 144 -3.08 -4.57 -6.27
N ASN A 145 -2.23 -3.61 -5.95
CA ASN A 145 -2.27 -2.27 -6.54
C ASN A 145 -0.89 -1.77 -6.97
N ASN A 146 -0.78 -1.33 -8.21
CA ASN A 146 0.45 -0.81 -8.79
C ASN A 146 0.59 0.70 -8.60
N THR A 147 1.35 1.10 -7.62
CA THR A 147 1.61 2.52 -7.27
C THR A 147 2.20 3.33 -8.42
N ILE A 148 2.96 2.69 -9.32
CA ILE A 148 3.70 3.36 -10.40
C ILE A 148 2.86 3.45 -11.67
N PHE A 149 2.18 2.37 -12.04
CA PHE A 149 1.46 2.28 -13.32
C PHE A 149 -0.04 2.53 -13.20
N GLY A 150 -0.61 2.40 -12.01
CA GLY A 150 -2.01 2.75 -11.73
C GLY A 150 -3.02 1.66 -12.04
N THR A 151 -2.61 0.37 -12.04
CA THR A 151 -3.54 -0.77 -12.11
C THR A 151 -3.87 -1.30 -10.73
N GLU A 152 -5.10 -1.79 -10.50
CA GLU A 152 -5.58 -2.35 -9.23
C GLU A 152 -6.42 -3.60 -9.45
N LEU A 153 -6.22 -4.61 -8.59
CA LEU A 153 -7.06 -5.80 -8.50
C LEU A 153 -8.13 -5.59 -7.42
N LEU A 154 -9.35 -5.32 -7.85
CA LEU A 154 -10.47 -5.05 -6.93
C LEU A 154 -11.16 -6.32 -6.40
N LYS A 155 -10.71 -7.50 -6.81
CA LYS A 155 -11.28 -8.79 -6.42
C LYS A 155 -10.31 -9.58 -5.57
N ASP A 156 -10.82 -10.23 -4.53
CA ASP A 156 -10.07 -11.23 -3.82
C ASP A 156 -10.05 -12.53 -4.64
N LEU A 157 -8.86 -13.04 -4.95
CA LEU A 157 -8.70 -14.22 -5.78
C LEU A 157 -8.95 -15.50 -4.97
N ASP A 158 -9.51 -16.50 -5.63
CA ASP A 158 -9.48 -17.88 -5.15
C ASP A 158 -8.19 -18.54 -5.65
N SER A 159 -7.45 -19.19 -4.75
CA SER A 159 -6.20 -19.85 -5.08
C SER A 159 -6.18 -21.27 -4.50
N PRO A 160 -5.80 -22.29 -5.30
CA PRO A 160 -5.66 -23.66 -4.81
C PRO A 160 -4.39 -23.85 -3.95
N VAL A 161 -3.52 -22.85 -3.90
CA VAL A 161 -2.26 -22.83 -3.13
C VAL A 161 -2.22 -21.58 -2.26
N PRO A 162 -1.33 -21.51 -1.25
CA PRO A 162 -1.21 -20.32 -0.40
C PRO A 162 -1.05 -19.04 -1.22
N LEU A 163 -1.98 -18.09 -1.04
CA LEU A 163 -1.94 -16.78 -1.73
C LEU A 163 -1.22 -15.77 -0.84
N ILE A 164 -0.20 -15.12 -1.40
CA ILE A 164 0.58 -14.06 -0.75
C ILE A 164 0.36 -12.76 -1.52
N ALA A 165 0.05 -11.67 -0.80
CA ALA A 165 -0.25 -10.39 -1.43
C ALA A 165 0.59 -9.23 -0.87
N ASP A 166 1.19 -8.45 -1.78
CA ASP A 166 1.61 -7.08 -1.51
C ASP A 166 0.41 -6.15 -1.64
N MET A 167 -0.08 -5.67 -0.49
CA MET A 167 -1.18 -4.69 -0.42
C MET A 167 -0.68 -3.30 0.02
N SER A 168 0.60 -2.99 -0.15
CA SER A 168 1.19 -1.75 0.37
C SER A 168 0.44 -0.49 -0.02
N SER A 169 -0.16 -0.44 -1.20
CA SER A 169 -0.80 0.78 -1.69
C SER A 169 -2.34 0.77 -1.70
N ASP A 170 -2.95 -0.33 -1.32
CA ASP A 170 -4.42 -0.46 -1.25
C ASP A 170 -4.95 -1.10 0.04
N ILE A 171 -4.10 -1.53 0.97
CA ILE A 171 -4.55 -1.99 2.30
C ILE A 171 -5.42 -0.92 2.97
N LEU A 172 -6.47 -1.32 3.66
CA LEU A 172 -7.47 -0.45 4.31
C LEU A 172 -8.28 0.43 3.34
N SER A 173 -8.19 0.27 2.03
CA SER A 173 -8.97 1.06 1.06
C SER A 173 -10.36 0.46 0.78
N ARG A 174 -10.52 -0.84 1.02
CA ARG A 174 -11.76 -1.60 0.80
C ARG A 174 -11.87 -2.78 1.75
N PRO A 175 -13.05 -3.38 1.93
CA PRO A 175 -13.17 -4.69 2.55
C PRO A 175 -12.40 -5.75 1.74
N VAL A 176 -11.71 -6.65 2.45
CA VAL A 176 -10.93 -7.77 1.91
C VAL A 176 -11.28 -9.01 2.69
N ASP A 177 -11.51 -10.13 2.03
CA ASP A 177 -11.64 -11.43 2.69
C ASP A 177 -10.25 -11.98 3.02
N VAL A 178 -9.77 -11.66 4.22
CA VAL A 178 -8.44 -12.06 4.70
C VAL A 178 -8.27 -13.58 4.72
N SER A 179 -9.35 -14.36 4.85
CA SER A 179 -9.29 -15.83 4.88
C SER A 179 -8.73 -16.45 3.58
N LYS A 180 -8.80 -15.72 2.47
CA LYS A 180 -8.25 -16.14 1.17
C LYS A 180 -6.73 -16.01 1.06
N TYR A 181 -6.10 -15.28 1.98
CA TYR A 181 -4.68 -14.97 1.93
C TYR A 181 -3.92 -15.75 3.01
N ALA A 182 -2.86 -16.42 2.60
CA ALA A 182 -1.93 -17.04 3.53
C ALA A 182 -0.99 -16.02 4.19
N LEU A 183 -0.68 -14.94 3.46
CA LEU A 183 0.08 -13.81 3.97
C LEU A 183 -0.28 -12.54 3.19
N ILE A 184 -0.53 -11.45 3.93
CA ILE A 184 -0.62 -10.09 3.39
C ILE A 184 0.53 -9.29 4.01
N TYR A 185 1.23 -8.50 3.20
CA TYR A 185 2.16 -7.50 3.73
C TYR A 185 1.91 -6.13 3.13
N ALA A 186 2.22 -5.09 3.90
CA ALA A 186 2.04 -3.70 3.49
C ALA A 186 3.02 -2.77 4.18
N GLY A 187 3.74 -1.97 3.39
CA GLY A 187 4.48 -0.82 3.92
C GLY A 187 3.51 0.27 4.37
N ALA A 188 3.60 0.70 5.63
CA ALA A 188 2.61 1.61 6.23
C ALA A 188 2.59 3.02 5.60
N GLN A 189 3.69 3.48 5.00
CA GLN A 189 3.90 4.85 4.52
C GLN A 189 2.94 5.31 3.41
N LYS A 190 2.05 4.46 2.95
CA LYS A 190 1.06 4.78 1.92
C LYS A 190 -0.31 5.03 2.54
N ASN A 191 -0.94 4.01 3.11
CA ASN A 191 -2.34 4.08 3.53
C ASN A 191 -2.55 3.85 5.04
N MET A 192 -1.53 3.43 5.79
CA MET A 192 -1.66 3.03 7.19
C MET A 192 -0.93 3.92 8.19
N GLY A 193 0.05 4.72 7.76
CA GLY A 193 0.87 5.47 8.71
C GLY A 193 2.12 6.09 8.06
N PRO A 194 3.18 6.35 8.86
CA PRO A 194 4.45 6.88 8.38
C PRO A 194 5.34 5.76 7.81
N ALA A 195 6.47 6.18 7.22
CA ALA A 195 7.56 5.25 6.90
C ALA A 195 8.16 4.65 8.20
N GLY A 196 8.74 3.45 8.07
CA GLY A 196 9.47 2.77 9.15
C GLY A 196 8.82 1.49 9.64
N VAL A 197 7.55 1.26 9.38
CA VAL A 197 6.86 0.02 9.74
C VAL A 197 6.26 -0.68 8.53
N THR A 198 6.35 -1.99 8.50
CA THR A 198 5.70 -2.90 7.57
C THR A 198 4.75 -3.78 8.36
N VAL A 199 3.49 -3.78 8.00
CA VAL A 199 2.50 -4.70 8.58
C VAL A 199 2.55 -6.01 7.82
N VAL A 200 2.55 -7.13 8.55
CA VAL A 200 2.41 -8.48 7.99
C VAL A 200 1.27 -9.18 8.72
N ILE A 201 0.30 -9.67 7.97
CA ILE A 201 -0.80 -10.51 8.45
C ILE A 201 -0.54 -11.90 7.89
N ILE A 202 -0.25 -12.86 8.75
CA ILE A 202 0.18 -14.20 8.35
C ILE A 202 -0.69 -15.27 8.99
N LYS A 203 -1.16 -16.22 8.20
CA LYS A 203 -1.84 -17.42 8.69
C LYS A 203 -0.87 -18.30 9.44
N ASN A 204 -1.19 -18.68 10.68
CA ASN A 204 -0.24 -19.40 11.55
C ASN A 204 0.20 -20.74 10.97
N GLU A 205 -0.67 -21.43 10.22
CA GLU A 205 -0.31 -22.68 9.55
C GLU A 205 0.84 -22.52 8.54
N MET A 206 1.08 -21.30 8.01
CA MET A 206 2.22 -21.06 7.12
C MET A 206 3.56 -21.26 7.83
N LEU A 207 3.62 -21.05 9.13
CA LEU A 207 4.85 -21.21 9.90
C LEU A 207 5.33 -22.67 9.90
N GLU A 208 4.43 -23.64 9.72
CA GLU A 208 4.77 -25.06 9.63
C GLU A 208 5.32 -25.47 8.25
N ARG A 209 5.17 -24.60 7.25
CA ARG A 209 5.71 -24.83 5.90
C ARG A 209 7.16 -24.43 5.73
N VAL A 210 7.77 -23.83 6.76
CA VAL A 210 9.17 -23.40 6.75
C VAL A 210 10.06 -24.62 6.94
N THR A 211 10.71 -25.09 5.88
CA THR A 211 11.64 -26.24 5.92
C THR A 211 13.09 -25.81 5.97
N ARG A 212 13.39 -24.60 5.53
CA ARG A 212 14.75 -24.06 5.47
C ARG A 212 15.28 -23.77 6.88
N THR A 213 16.45 -24.30 7.22
CA THR A 213 17.06 -24.20 8.57
C THR A 213 17.99 -22.99 8.73
N ASN A 214 18.61 -22.52 7.63
CA ASN A 214 19.63 -21.48 7.63
C ASN A 214 19.07 -20.04 7.45
N ILE A 215 17.82 -19.80 7.83
CA ILE A 215 17.24 -18.45 7.81
C ILE A 215 17.82 -17.65 8.98
N PRO A 216 18.36 -16.44 8.75
CA PRO A 216 18.79 -15.55 9.83
C PRO A 216 17.64 -15.24 10.80
N THR A 217 17.94 -15.16 12.10
CA THR A 217 16.94 -15.04 13.17
C THR A 217 15.93 -13.94 12.91
N MET A 218 16.39 -12.74 12.49
CA MET A 218 15.52 -11.58 12.27
C MET A 218 14.60 -11.73 11.05
N LEU A 219 14.92 -12.62 10.11
CA LEU A 219 14.14 -12.88 8.90
C LEU A 219 13.18 -14.06 9.03
N LYS A 220 13.15 -14.75 10.20
CA LYS A 220 12.20 -15.85 10.47
C LYS A 220 10.86 -15.29 10.93
N TYR A 221 9.78 -15.51 10.18
CA TYR A 221 8.43 -15.13 10.63
C TYR A 221 8.05 -15.77 11.95
N ARG A 222 8.39 -17.06 12.18
CA ARG A 222 8.14 -17.74 13.45
C ARG A 222 8.73 -16.97 14.63
N VAL A 223 9.99 -16.52 14.53
CA VAL A 223 10.64 -15.74 15.59
C VAL A 223 9.92 -14.41 15.85
N GLN A 224 9.44 -13.76 14.80
CA GLN A 224 8.71 -12.52 14.94
C GLN A 224 7.33 -12.74 15.58
N VAL A 225 6.64 -13.84 15.25
CA VAL A 225 5.38 -14.24 15.89
C VAL A 225 5.59 -14.56 17.37
N GLU A 226 6.56 -15.42 17.71
CA GLU A 226 6.86 -15.83 19.09
C GLU A 226 7.29 -14.68 20.00
N ASN A 227 7.85 -13.62 19.44
CA ASN A 227 8.28 -12.42 20.17
C ASN A 227 7.37 -11.22 19.97
N ASP A 228 6.18 -11.41 19.38
CA ASP A 228 5.20 -10.37 19.18
C ASP A 228 5.73 -9.11 18.48
N SER A 229 6.57 -9.29 17.44
CA SER A 229 7.31 -8.25 16.73
C SER A 229 8.39 -7.53 17.55
N MET A 230 8.61 -7.92 18.80
CA MET A 230 9.52 -7.27 19.75
C MET A 230 10.82 -8.08 19.98
N LYS A 231 11.25 -8.89 18.99
CA LYS A 231 12.55 -9.55 19.04
C LYS A 231 13.71 -8.55 19.13
N ASN A 232 13.57 -7.42 18.45
CA ASN A 232 14.38 -6.20 18.62
C ASN A 232 13.45 -5.03 18.93
N THR A 233 14.00 -3.86 19.22
CA THR A 233 13.20 -2.64 19.40
C THR A 233 12.45 -2.30 18.12
N PRO A 234 11.12 -2.33 18.11
CA PRO A 234 10.33 -1.99 16.94
C PRO A 234 10.24 -0.47 16.76
N PRO A 235 9.77 0.03 15.62
CA PRO A 235 9.59 1.46 15.39
C PRO A 235 8.38 2.02 16.17
N CYS A 236 8.52 2.21 17.48
CA CYS A 236 7.43 2.53 18.42
C CYS A 236 6.58 3.72 17.99
N GLY A 237 7.19 4.85 17.63
CA GLY A 237 6.46 6.02 17.16
C GLY A 237 5.69 5.81 15.86
N ALA A 238 6.21 4.97 14.95
CA ALA A 238 5.49 4.62 13.72
C ALA A 238 4.31 3.69 14.01
N ILE A 239 4.45 2.72 14.92
CA ILE A 239 3.36 1.83 15.34
C ILE A 239 2.27 2.64 16.06
N PHE A 240 2.64 3.58 16.92
CA PHE A 240 1.70 4.53 17.53
C PHE A 240 0.89 5.28 16.46
N THR A 241 1.56 5.81 15.45
CA THR A 241 0.87 6.54 14.37
C THR A 241 -0.05 5.62 13.56
N VAL A 242 0.32 4.35 13.35
CA VAL A 242 -0.57 3.34 12.73
C VAL A 242 -1.82 3.15 13.60
N ARG A 243 -1.70 3.06 14.94
CA ARG A 243 -2.84 3.00 15.87
C ARG A 243 -3.79 4.19 15.65
N GLU A 244 -3.24 5.39 15.56
CA GLU A 244 -4.05 6.60 15.36
C GLU A 244 -4.76 6.60 13.99
N VAL A 245 -4.12 6.09 12.93
CA VAL A 245 -4.79 5.89 11.63
C VAL A 245 -5.92 4.89 11.75
N LEU A 246 -5.73 3.76 12.44
CA LEU A 246 -6.77 2.74 12.62
C LEU A 246 -7.95 3.27 13.45
N ARG A 247 -7.68 4.03 14.51
CA ARG A 247 -8.72 4.74 15.29
C ARG A 247 -9.53 5.68 14.40
N TRP A 248 -8.84 6.48 13.57
CA TRP A 248 -9.47 7.39 12.62
C TRP A 248 -10.34 6.63 11.60
N VAL A 249 -9.83 5.55 10.99
CA VAL A 249 -10.61 4.72 10.06
C VAL A 249 -11.86 4.15 10.74
N LYS A 250 -11.73 3.63 11.97
CA LYS A 250 -12.85 3.11 12.76
C LYS A 250 -13.89 4.20 13.05
N THR A 251 -13.45 5.40 13.48
CA THR A 251 -14.33 6.55 13.77
C THR A 251 -15.15 6.98 12.55
N LEU A 252 -14.60 6.87 11.34
CA LEU A 252 -15.31 7.19 10.11
C LEU A 252 -16.31 6.11 9.65
N GLY A 253 -16.30 4.92 10.27
CA GLY A 253 -17.22 3.82 9.93
C GLY A 253 -16.56 2.64 9.20
N GLY A 254 -15.21 2.56 9.24
CA GLY A 254 -14.45 1.41 8.76
C GLY A 254 -14.33 1.30 7.24
N LEU A 255 -14.00 0.09 6.75
CA LEU A 255 -13.59 -0.12 5.37
C LEU A 255 -14.69 0.13 4.33
N LYS A 256 -15.97 -0.03 4.66
CA LYS A 256 -17.06 0.30 3.73
C LYS A 256 -17.09 1.79 3.40
N VAL A 257 -16.80 2.64 4.38
CA VAL A 257 -16.72 4.09 4.18
C VAL A 257 -15.44 4.44 3.40
N MET A 258 -14.31 3.79 3.71
CA MET A 258 -13.06 4.01 2.96
C MET A 258 -13.22 3.61 1.49
N ASP A 259 -13.89 2.51 1.19
CA ASP A 259 -14.21 2.03 -0.16
C ASP A 259 -15.02 3.06 -0.95
N LYS A 260 -16.09 3.58 -0.34
CA LYS A 260 -16.91 4.65 -0.94
C LYS A 260 -16.09 5.92 -1.19
N ARG A 261 -15.31 6.36 -0.21
CA ARG A 261 -14.43 7.55 -0.36
C ARG A 261 -13.39 7.35 -1.47
N ALA A 262 -12.80 6.15 -1.60
CA ALA A 262 -11.87 5.83 -2.66
C ALA A 262 -12.54 5.88 -4.03
N GLN A 263 -13.74 5.30 -4.15
CA GLN A 263 -14.53 5.32 -5.38
C GLN A 263 -14.89 6.76 -5.78
N ASP A 264 -15.41 7.57 -4.86
CA ASP A 264 -15.83 8.94 -5.15
C ASP A 264 -14.68 9.82 -5.66
N LYS A 265 -13.49 9.68 -5.04
CA LYS A 265 -12.28 10.39 -5.49
C LYS A 265 -11.82 9.93 -6.87
N ALA A 266 -11.84 8.62 -7.10
CA ALA A 266 -11.44 8.04 -8.38
C ALA A 266 -12.41 8.46 -9.50
N ASP A 267 -13.71 8.35 -9.27
CA ASP A 267 -14.74 8.76 -10.25
C ASP A 267 -14.61 10.22 -10.63
N LEU A 268 -14.42 11.11 -9.63
CA LEU A 268 -14.24 12.54 -9.85
C LEU A 268 -13.04 12.83 -10.77
N LEU A 269 -11.89 12.23 -10.49
CA LEU A 269 -10.68 12.50 -11.25
C LEU A 269 -10.69 11.79 -12.62
N TYR A 270 -11.12 10.53 -12.68
CA TYR A 270 -11.20 9.83 -13.97
C TYR A 270 -12.23 10.45 -14.90
N HIS A 271 -13.36 10.95 -14.39
CA HIS A 271 -14.32 11.69 -15.21
C HIS A 271 -13.67 12.93 -15.82
N ALA A 272 -12.89 13.68 -15.05
CA ALA A 272 -12.17 14.85 -15.57
C ALA A 272 -11.12 14.46 -16.63
N ILE A 273 -10.35 13.40 -16.40
CA ILE A 273 -9.36 12.90 -17.36
C ILE A 273 -10.03 12.43 -18.65
N ASP A 274 -11.09 11.61 -18.55
CA ASP A 274 -11.75 11.01 -19.72
C ASP A 274 -12.49 12.04 -20.58
N SER A 275 -12.98 13.14 -19.98
CA SER A 275 -13.62 14.24 -20.69
C SER A 275 -12.67 15.31 -21.20
N SER A 276 -11.39 15.30 -20.78
CA SER A 276 -10.39 16.29 -21.15
C SER A 276 -9.98 16.18 -22.62
N LYS A 277 -9.70 17.32 -23.25
CA LYS A 277 -9.06 17.38 -24.58
C LYS A 277 -7.53 17.30 -24.50
N VAL A 278 -6.96 17.58 -23.33
CA VAL A 278 -5.51 17.68 -23.08
C VAL A 278 -4.95 16.49 -22.34
N PHE A 279 -5.69 15.90 -21.38
CA PHE A 279 -5.23 14.78 -20.56
C PHE A 279 -5.83 13.45 -20.99
N VAL A 280 -5.09 12.36 -20.73
CA VAL A 280 -5.54 10.97 -20.98
C VAL A 280 -5.01 10.02 -19.92
N GLY A 281 -5.85 9.10 -19.46
CA GLY A 281 -5.44 8.01 -18.55
C GLY A 281 -4.61 6.95 -19.27
N THR A 282 -3.62 6.40 -18.57
CA THR A 282 -2.70 5.41 -19.14
C THR A 282 -3.18 3.95 -19.01
N VAL A 283 -4.19 3.70 -18.17
CA VAL A 283 -4.64 2.36 -17.76
C VAL A 283 -5.97 1.99 -18.40
N ALA A 284 -6.12 0.72 -18.78
CA ALA A 284 -7.39 0.16 -19.23
C ALA A 284 -8.50 0.41 -18.19
N LYS A 285 -9.68 0.84 -18.63
CA LYS A 285 -10.72 1.38 -17.72
C LYS A 285 -11.12 0.39 -16.62
N GLU A 286 -11.21 -0.89 -16.95
CA GLU A 286 -11.58 -1.95 -16.03
C GLU A 286 -10.52 -2.33 -14.99
N ASP A 287 -9.27 -1.88 -15.20
CA ASP A 287 -8.13 -2.22 -14.35
C ASP A 287 -7.57 -0.98 -13.60
N ARG A 288 -8.27 0.16 -13.67
CA ARG A 288 -7.86 1.44 -13.08
C ARG A 288 -7.79 1.41 -11.57
N SER A 289 -6.68 1.89 -11.03
CA SER A 289 -6.51 2.07 -9.59
C SER A 289 -7.37 3.21 -9.04
N ARG A 290 -7.98 2.99 -7.88
CA ARG A 290 -8.65 4.03 -7.10
C ARG A 290 -7.69 4.75 -6.14
N MET A 291 -6.49 4.17 -5.95
CA MET A 291 -5.45 4.71 -5.06
C MET A 291 -4.39 5.54 -5.81
N ASN A 292 -3.98 5.10 -7.00
CA ASN A 292 -2.91 5.75 -7.76
C ASN A 292 -3.37 6.00 -9.20
N ILE A 293 -3.89 7.18 -9.45
CA ILE A 293 -4.46 7.57 -10.73
C ILE A 293 -3.34 8.14 -11.62
N CYS A 294 -2.97 7.40 -12.66
CA CYS A 294 -1.92 7.78 -13.60
C CYS A 294 -2.52 8.34 -14.90
N PHE A 295 -1.98 9.46 -15.35
CA PHE A 295 -2.40 10.12 -16.57
C PHE A 295 -1.24 10.90 -17.20
N VAL A 296 -1.34 11.14 -18.51
CA VAL A 296 -0.36 11.88 -19.30
C VAL A 296 -1.06 12.96 -20.13
N MET A 297 -0.32 13.83 -20.76
CA MET A 297 -0.86 14.70 -21.77
C MET A 297 -1.04 13.96 -23.09
N LYS A 298 -2.12 14.29 -23.82
CA LYS A 298 -2.39 13.76 -25.16
C LYS A 298 -1.33 14.23 -26.16
N GLU A 299 -1.25 13.52 -27.28
CA GLU A 299 -0.40 13.92 -28.40
C GLU A 299 -0.64 15.38 -28.80
N GLY A 300 0.44 16.11 -29.02
CA GLY A 300 0.43 17.56 -29.31
C GLY A 300 0.49 18.47 -28.07
N PHE A 301 0.40 17.92 -26.84
CA PHE A 301 0.47 18.71 -25.60
C PHE A 301 1.61 18.29 -24.66
N GLN A 302 2.45 17.31 -25.03
CA GLN A 302 3.47 16.75 -24.13
C GLN A 302 4.50 17.80 -23.68
N ASP A 303 4.79 18.79 -24.51
CA ASP A 303 5.66 19.92 -24.20
C ASP A 303 5.10 20.82 -23.06
N LYS A 304 3.82 20.69 -22.71
CA LYS A 304 3.15 21.43 -21.64
C LYS A 304 3.18 20.75 -20.27
N GLU A 305 3.81 19.57 -20.10
CA GLU A 305 3.88 18.88 -18.81
C GLU A 305 4.53 19.72 -17.72
N ALA A 306 5.62 20.43 -18.05
CA ALA A 306 6.31 21.31 -17.10
C ALA A 306 5.43 22.52 -16.71
N ASP A 307 4.73 23.10 -17.68
CA ASP A 307 3.83 24.25 -17.47
C ASP A 307 2.69 23.86 -16.54
N PHE A 308 2.03 22.70 -16.78
CA PHE A 308 0.98 22.21 -15.89
C PHE A 308 1.51 21.89 -14.48
N SER A 309 2.70 21.30 -14.37
CA SER A 309 3.32 21.01 -13.06
C SER A 309 3.54 22.31 -12.25
N ALA A 310 4.03 23.37 -12.90
CA ALA A 310 4.21 24.69 -12.29
C ALA A 310 2.87 25.32 -11.91
N PHE A 311 1.87 25.24 -12.82
CA PHE A 311 0.53 25.74 -12.58
C PHE A 311 -0.15 25.03 -11.39
N ALA A 312 -0.12 23.71 -11.33
CA ALA A 312 -0.65 22.94 -10.22
C ALA A 312 0.03 23.31 -8.89
N SER A 313 1.37 23.49 -8.91
CA SER A 313 2.11 23.92 -7.73
C SER A 313 1.68 25.30 -7.23
N SER A 314 1.34 26.24 -8.13
CA SER A 314 0.82 27.57 -7.78
C SER A 314 -0.54 27.51 -7.08
N LYS A 315 -1.33 26.45 -7.34
CA LYS A 315 -2.62 26.18 -6.66
C LYS A 315 -2.42 25.40 -5.34
N GLY A 316 -1.18 25.19 -4.88
CA GLY A 316 -0.88 24.43 -3.66
C GLY A 316 -0.93 22.91 -3.81
N ILE A 317 -0.99 22.40 -5.04
CA ILE A 317 -0.96 20.97 -5.35
C ILE A 317 0.49 20.51 -5.40
N ILE A 318 0.82 19.44 -4.67
CA ILE A 318 2.17 18.86 -4.66
C ILE A 318 2.13 17.33 -4.81
N GLY A 319 3.22 16.75 -5.33
CA GLY A 319 3.40 15.30 -5.42
C GLY A 319 2.68 14.64 -6.59
N ILE A 320 2.18 15.41 -7.60
CA ILE A 320 1.49 14.84 -8.76
C ILE A 320 2.43 14.41 -9.90
N LYS A 321 3.73 14.68 -9.83
CA LYS A 321 4.66 14.26 -10.89
C LYS A 321 4.67 12.73 -10.99
N GLY A 322 4.52 12.21 -12.19
CA GLY A 322 4.56 10.77 -12.49
C GLY A 322 5.94 10.16 -12.19
N HIS A 323 5.97 8.84 -12.07
CA HIS A 323 7.22 8.13 -11.90
C HIS A 323 8.05 8.21 -13.20
N ARG A 324 9.38 8.29 -13.07
CA ARG A 324 10.32 8.42 -14.22
C ARG A 324 10.15 7.35 -15.31
N SER A 325 9.63 6.16 -14.97
CA SER A 325 9.39 5.07 -15.92
C SER A 325 8.08 5.20 -16.68
N VAL A 326 7.16 6.08 -16.26
CA VAL A 326 5.85 6.31 -16.91
C VAL A 326 5.79 7.72 -17.52
N GLY A 327 6.42 8.70 -16.86
CA GLY A 327 6.27 10.11 -17.20
C GLY A 327 4.94 10.69 -16.70
N GLY A 328 4.55 11.83 -17.23
CA GLY A 328 3.29 12.48 -16.95
C GLY A 328 3.01 12.72 -15.47
N PHE A 329 1.84 12.33 -15.02
CA PHE A 329 1.30 12.65 -13.71
C PHE A 329 0.78 11.40 -12.99
N ARG A 330 0.81 11.45 -11.65
CA ARG A 330 0.20 10.45 -10.79
C ARG A 330 -0.39 11.13 -9.56
N ALA A 331 -1.71 11.06 -9.44
CA ALA A 331 -2.42 11.50 -8.25
C ALA A 331 -2.62 10.30 -7.31
N SER A 332 -1.94 10.31 -6.15
CA SER A 332 -2.14 9.27 -5.13
C SER A 332 -3.26 9.69 -4.20
N CYS A 333 -4.43 9.05 -4.36
CA CYS A 333 -5.69 9.37 -3.70
C CYS A 333 -5.95 8.48 -2.47
N TYR A 334 -4.93 8.27 -1.63
CA TYR A 334 -5.03 7.43 -0.44
C TYR A 334 -6.14 7.86 0.53
N ASN A 335 -6.44 7.03 1.53
CA ASN A 335 -7.59 7.22 2.42
C ASN A 335 -7.65 8.62 3.06
N ALA A 336 -6.50 9.13 3.51
CA ALA A 336 -6.43 10.42 4.20
C ALA A 336 -6.48 11.65 3.28
N LEU A 337 -6.45 11.47 1.96
CA LEU A 337 -6.67 12.57 1.02
C LEU A 337 -8.17 12.86 0.93
N GLU A 338 -8.54 14.10 1.27
CA GLU A 338 -9.93 14.56 1.19
C GLU A 338 -10.34 14.81 -0.27
N ILE A 339 -11.62 14.60 -0.58
CA ILE A 339 -12.17 14.76 -1.93
C ILE A 339 -12.03 16.19 -2.46
N GLU A 340 -12.04 17.17 -1.55
CA GLU A 340 -11.82 18.59 -1.86
C GLU A 340 -10.45 18.82 -2.49
N SER A 341 -9.43 18.06 -2.08
CA SER A 341 -8.10 18.14 -2.73
C SER A 341 -8.13 17.60 -4.15
N VAL A 342 -8.91 16.55 -4.41
CA VAL A 342 -9.12 16.02 -5.77
C VAL A 342 -9.89 17.03 -6.61
N GLN A 343 -10.91 17.70 -6.04
CA GLN A 343 -11.64 18.77 -6.73
C GLN A 343 -10.73 19.93 -7.14
N VAL A 344 -9.81 20.35 -6.26
CA VAL A 344 -8.82 21.39 -6.58
C VAL A 344 -7.93 20.97 -7.75
N LEU A 345 -7.52 19.70 -7.82
CA LEU A 345 -6.75 19.18 -8.96
C LEU A 345 -7.58 19.19 -10.24
N VAL A 346 -8.83 18.75 -10.18
CA VAL A 346 -9.76 18.74 -11.33
C VAL A 346 -10.00 20.17 -11.84
N ASP A 347 -10.19 21.13 -10.95
CA ASP A 347 -10.39 22.54 -11.33
C ASP A 347 -9.13 23.12 -11.96
N ALA A 348 -7.95 22.80 -11.42
CA ALA A 348 -6.67 23.19 -12.01
C ALA A 348 -6.47 22.59 -13.42
N MET A 349 -6.84 21.31 -13.62
CA MET A 349 -6.78 20.68 -14.94
C MET A 349 -7.68 21.40 -15.95
N LYS A 350 -8.92 21.69 -15.57
CA LYS A 350 -9.89 22.40 -16.44
C LYS A 350 -9.47 23.84 -16.74
N GLU A 351 -8.93 24.55 -15.75
CA GLU A 351 -8.44 25.93 -15.92
C GLU A 351 -7.24 25.95 -16.86
N PHE A 352 -6.27 25.04 -16.65
CA PHE A 352 -5.10 24.92 -17.52
C PHE A 352 -5.50 24.55 -18.96
N GLU A 353 -6.38 23.55 -19.13
CA GLU A 353 -6.89 23.17 -20.46
C GLU A 353 -7.48 24.35 -21.20
N ARG A 354 -8.32 25.17 -20.54
CA ARG A 354 -8.90 26.39 -21.15
C ARG A 354 -7.88 27.46 -21.53
N SER A 355 -6.74 27.47 -20.83
CA SER A 355 -5.69 28.49 -21.10
C SER A 355 -4.80 28.14 -22.29
N ILE A 356 -4.82 26.88 -22.76
CA ILE A 356 -3.94 26.40 -23.84
C ILE A 356 -4.73 25.98 -25.12
N LEU A 357 -6.05 25.90 -25.07
CA LEU A 357 -6.93 25.65 -26.20
C LEU A 357 -7.45 26.98 -26.79
#